data_dfac77c7be0b36db3b2d96a0d29830c3
#
_entry.id   dfac77c7be0b36db3b2d96a0d29830c3
#
_cell.length_a   1.000
_cell.length_b   1.000
_cell.length_c   1.000
_cell.angle_alpha   90.00
_cell.angle_beta   90.00
_cell.angle_gamma   90.00
#
_symmetry.space_group_name_H-M   'P 1'
#
loop_
_entity.id
_entity.type
_entity.pdbx_description
1 polymer ?
#
loop_
_entity_poly.entity_id
_entity_poly.type
_entity_poly.pdbx_seq_one_letter_code
_entity_poly.pdbx_strand_id
1 'polypeptide(L)'
;MKKVIIYTGSYCAHCDWAKALLYKKNINFIEHNVSENLKKREEMLKKSNGARTVPQIFIEELHVGGNAELQDLEREGKLDNLLKN
;
A
#
# COMPACT_ATOMS: atom_id res chain seq x y z
N MET A 1 -5.08 -11.29 -10.82
CA MET A 1 -4.22 -10.23 -10.27
C MET A 1 -3.87 -10.54 -8.83
N LYS A 2 -2.67 -10.25 -8.44
CA LYS A 2 -2.23 -10.49 -7.07
C LYS A 2 -2.96 -9.58 -6.09
N LYS A 3 -3.10 -10.03 -4.86
CA LYS A 3 -3.80 -9.31 -3.81
C LYS A 3 -2.98 -8.11 -3.36
N VAL A 4 -3.63 -6.94 -3.29
CA VAL A 4 -2.99 -5.70 -2.83
C VAL A 4 -3.64 -5.28 -1.52
N ILE A 5 -2.80 -4.98 -0.53
CA ILE A 5 -3.25 -4.47 0.77
C ILE A 5 -2.55 -3.15 1.01
N ILE A 6 -3.30 -2.15 1.43
CA ILE A 6 -2.75 -0.85 1.79
C ILE A 6 -3.17 -0.50 3.22
N TYR A 7 -2.19 -0.17 4.05
CA TYR A 7 -2.44 0.33 5.40
C TYR A 7 -2.36 1.85 5.34
N THR A 8 -3.41 2.51 5.82
CA THR A 8 -3.54 3.97 5.73
C THR A 8 -3.76 4.57 7.11
N GLY A 9 -3.72 5.88 7.19
CA GLY A 9 -4.08 6.62 8.39
C GLY A 9 -5.06 7.73 8.04
N SER A 10 -5.66 8.34 9.06
CA SER A 10 -6.55 9.47 8.90
C SER A 10 -5.73 10.71 8.52
N TYR A 11 -6.31 11.59 7.71
CA TYR A 11 -5.69 12.86 7.30
C TYR A 11 -4.29 12.65 6.68
N CYS A 12 -4.19 11.70 5.76
CA CYS A 12 -2.92 11.32 5.16
C CYS A 12 -2.96 11.59 3.65
N ALA A 13 -2.30 12.66 3.21
CA ALA A 13 -2.26 13.01 1.79
C ALA A 13 -1.55 11.94 0.95
N HIS A 14 -0.45 11.39 1.46
CA HIS A 14 0.27 10.33 0.75
C HIS A 14 -0.57 9.07 0.60
N CYS A 15 -1.41 8.77 1.60
CA CYS A 15 -2.35 7.66 1.51
C CYS A 15 -3.36 7.90 0.39
N ASP A 16 -3.87 9.13 0.30
CA ASP A 16 -4.84 9.49 -0.73
C ASP A 16 -4.21 9.41 -2.12
N TRP A 17 -2.98 9.87 -2.27
CA TRP A 17 -2.28 9.79 -3.57
C TRP A 17 -2.01 8.35 -3.97
N ALA A 18 -1.63 7.49 -3.03
CA ALA A 18 -1.41 6.07 -3.33
C ALA A 18 -2.72 5.42 -3.78
N LYS A 19 -3.81 5.66 -3.05
CA LYS A 19 -5.11 5.11 -3.42
C LYS A 19 -5.58 5.64 -4.78
N ALA A 20 -5.34 6.92 -5.06
CA ALA A 20 -5.71 7.52 -6.35
C ALA A 20 -5.04 6.79 -7.51
N LEU A 21 -3.76 6.44 -7.37
CA LEU A 21 -3.06 5.69 -8.40
C LEU A 21 -3.69 4.31 -8.58
N LEU A 22 -3.97 3.62 -7.50
CA LEU A 22 -4.58 2.28 -7.56
C LEU A 22 -5.96 2.34 -8.25
N TYR A 23 -6.77 3.34 -7.92
CA TYR A 23 -8.08 3.55 -8.57
C TYR A 23 -7.90 3.83 -10.07
N LYS A 24 -6.98 4.72 -10.41
CA LYS A 24 -6.74 5.09 -11.80
C LYS A 24 -6.36 3.88 -12.65
N LYS A 25 -5.64 2.95 -12.07
CA LYS A 25 -5.19 1.73 -12.78
C LYS A 25 -6.18 0.59 -12.66
N ASN A 26 -7.33 0.81 -12.04
CA ASN A 26 -8.35 -0.23 -11.81
C ASN A 26 -7.82 -1.41 -11.02
N ILE A 27 -6.94 -1.15 -10.08
CA ILE A 27 -6.38 -2.16 -9.19
C ILE A 27 -7.28 -2.29 -7.96
N ASN A 28 -7.82 -3.48 -7.72
CA ASN A 28 -8.58 -3.74 -6.51
C ASN A 28 -7.62 -3.89 -5.33
N PHE A 29 -7.97 -3.30 -4.19
CA PHE A 29 -7.13 -3.40 -3.01
C PHE A 29 -7.99 -3.45 -1.75
N ILE A 30 -7.39 -3.97 -0.69
CA ILE A 30 -7.98 -3.97 0.65
C ILE A 30 -7.30 -2.86 1.44
N GLU A 31 -8.10 -1.99 2.05
CA GLU A 31 -7.58 -0.89 2.86
C GLU A 31 -7.82 -1.17 4.34
N HIS A 32 -6.78 -0.95 5.15
CA HIS A 32 -6.88 -0.99 6.60
C HIS A 32 -6.43 0.35 7.17
N ASN A 33 -7.34 1.09 7.80
CA ASN A 33 -7.01 2.36 8.44
C ASN A 33 -6.48 2.07 9.84
N VAL A 34 -5.16 2.24 10.02
CA VAL A 34 -4.51 1.90 11.28
C VAL A 34 -4.69 2.97 12.35
N SER A 35 -5.19 4.16 11.97
CA SER A 35 -5.60 5.16 12.96
C SER A 35 -6.85 4.73 13.71
N GLU A 36 -7.68 3.90 13.09
CA GLU A 36 -8.94 3.45 13.66
C GLU A 36 -8.90 2.01 14.16
N ASN A 37 -7.85 1.25 13.81
CA ASN A 37 -7.77 -0.17 14.14
C ASN A 37 -6.36 -0.52 14.60
N LEU A 38 -6.20 -0.65 15.93
CA LEU A 38 -4.90 -0.92 16.52
C LEU A 38 -4.36 -2.30 16.18
N LYS A 39 -5.23 -3.28 15.99
CA LYS A 39 -4.79 -4.62 15.60
C LYS A 39 -4.17 -4.59 14.20
N LYS A 40 -4.75 -3.82 13.30
CA LYS A 40 -4.20 -3.67 11.96
C LYS A 40 -2.90 -2.87 11.98
N ARG A 41 -2.75 -1.94 12.92
CA ARG A 41 -1.48 -1.23 13.10
C ARG A 41 -0.39 -2.21 13.54
N GLU A 42 -0.69 -3.10 14.46
CA GLU A 42 0.28 -4.13 14.89
C GLU A 42 0.65 -5.05 13.72
N GLU A 43 -0.35 -5.44 12.93
CA GLU A 43 -0.13 -6.26 11.73
C GLU A 43 0.81 -5.56 10.77
N MET A 44 0.57 -4.26 10.49
CA MET A 44 1.42 -3.45 9.63
C MET A 44 2.86 -3.42 10.14
N LEU A 45 3.04 -3.18 11.43
CA LEU A 45 4.38 -3.12 12.03
C LEU A 45 5.14 -4.44 11.85
N LYS A 46 4.46 -5.56 12.04
CA LYS A 46 5.09 -6.87 11.85
C LYS A 46 5.44 -7.12 10.40
N LYS A 47 4.49 -6.88 9.50
CA LYS A 47 4.68 -7.19 8.07
C LYS A 47 5.71 -6.27 7.42
N SER A 48 5.81 -5.04 7.89
CA SER A 48 6.74 -4.06 7.33
C SER A 48 8.08 -4.02 8.05
N ASN A 49 8.27 -4.93 9.00
CA ASN A 49 9.50 -5.01 9.77
C ASN A 49 9.76 -3.71 10.56
N GLY A 50 8.70 -3.15 11.12
CA GLY A 50 8.78 -2.01 12.02
C GLY A 50 8.50 -0.64 11.41
N ALA A 51 7.99 -0.57 10.18
CA ALA A 51 7.64 0.71 9.57
C ALA A 51 6.46 1.35 10.30
N ARG A 52 6.63 2.58 10.76
CA ARG A 52 5.64 3.31 11.55
C ARG A 52 4.87 4.35 10.76
N THR A 53 5.22 4.54 9.50
CA THR A 53 4.59 5.55 8.64
C THR A 53 3.52 4.93 7.77
N VAL A 54 2.57 5.76 7.31
CA VAL A 54 1.55 5.36 6.34
C VAL A 54 1.66 6.24 5.11
N PRO A 55 1.29 5.74 3.94
CA PRO A 55 0.77 4.40 3.69
C PRO A 55 1.86 3.34 3.69
N GLN A 56 1.46 2.09 3.91
CA GLN A 56 2.33 0.93 3.68
C GLN A 56 1.58 -0.01 2.75
N ILE A 57 2.20 -0.39 1.65
CA ILE A 57 1.55 -1.12 0.57
C ILE A 57 2.23 -2.47 0.38
N PHE A 58 1.42 -3.50 0.22
CA PHE A 58 1.89 -4.87 0.01
C PHE A 58 1.22 -5.47 -1.21
N ILE A 59 2.00 -6.17 -2.03
CA ILE A 59 1.49 -7.00 -3.12
C ILE A 59 1.83 -8.44 -2.73
N GLU A 60 0.83 -9.21 -2.30
CA GLU A 60 1.03 -10.51 -1.66
C GLU A 60 2.04 -10.34 -0.52
N GLU A 61 3.12 -11.10 -0.53
CA GLU A 61 4.14 -11.00 0.52
C GLU A 61 5.17 -9.89 0.28
N LEU A 62 5.13 -9.25 -0.88
CA LEU A 62 6.10 -8.21 -1.22
C LEU A 62 5.74 -6.90 -0.53
N HIS A 63 6.65 -6.37 0.27
CA HIS A 63 6.50 -5.05 0.88
C HIS A 63 6.96 -3.99 -0.13
N VAL A 64 6.00 -3.29 -0.75
CA VAL A 64 6.31 -2.23 -1.69
C VAL A 64 6.91 -1.02 -0.96
N GLY A 65 6.33 -0.66 0.16
CA GLY A 65 6.71 0.53 0.92
C GLY A 65 5.60 1.54 0.96
N GLY A 66 5.95 2.81 0.85
CA GLY A 66 4.99 3.91 0.89
C GLY A 66 4.58 4.40 -0.48
N ASN A 67 4.00 5.61 -0.51
CA ASN A 67 3.54 6.20 -1.76
C ASN A 67 4.68 6.48 -2.73
N ALA A 68 5.82 6.95 -2.25
CA ALA A 68 6.96 7.25 -3.13
C ALA A 68 7.40 5.99 -3.88
N GLU A 69 7.53 4.88 -3.16
CA GLU A 69 7.93 3.61 -3.76
C GLU A 69 6.90 3.10 -4.76
N LEU A 70 5.61 3.26 -4.44
CA LEU A 70 4.54 2.85 -5.35
C LEU A 70 4.56 3.67 -6.64
N GLN A 71 4.72 5.00 -6.53
CA GLN A 71 4.78 5.89 -7.69
C GLN A 71 6.03 5.59 -8.53
N ASP A 72 7.15 5.26 -7.89
CA ASP A 72 8.38 4.90 -8.60
C ASP A 72 8.18 3.63 -9.43
N LEU A 73 7.52 2.61 -8.87
CA LEU A 73 7.23 1.39 -9.60
C LEU A 73 6.39 1.67 -10.84
N GLU A 74 5.39 2.55 -10.70
CA GLU A 74 4.54 2.91 -11.85
C GLU A 74 5.35 3.67 -12.89
N ARG A 75 6.14 4.65 -12.47
CA ARG A 75 6.95 5.46 -13.37
C ARG A 75 7.96 4.61 -14.14
N GLU A 76 8.50 3.58 -13.50
CA GLU A 76 9.47 2.67 -14.12
C GLU A 76 8.82 1.56 -14.94
N GLY A 77 7.50 1.51 -14.97
CA GLY A 77 6.78 0.48 -15.73
C GLY A 77 6.82 -0.90 -15.08
N LYS A 78 7.10 -0.98 -13.79
CA LYS A 78 7.26 -2.25 -13.09
C LYS A 78 6.02 -2.70 -12.33
N LEU A 79 5.10 -1.77 -12.03
CA LEU A 79 3.96 -2.08 -11.18
C LEU A 79 3.06 -3.16 -11.79
N ASP A 80 2.74 -3.02 -13.07
CA ASP A 80 1.87 -4.00 -13.74
C ASP A 80 2.46 -5.39 -13.71
N ASN A 81 3.77 -5.52 -13.90
CA ASN A 81 4.45 -6.82 -13.86
C ASN A 81 4.36 -7.45 -12.47
N LEU A 82 4.49 -6.65 -11.42
CA LEU A 82 4.40 -7.15 -10.05
C LEU A 82 2.99 -7.64 -9.69
N LEU A 83 1.98 -7.13 -10.37
CA LEU A 83 0.58 -7.49 -10.11
C LEU A 83 0.12 -8.73 -10.87
N LYS A 84 0.85 -9.17 -11.87
CA LYS A 84 0.49 -10.35 -12.66
C LYS A 84 0.65 -11.61 -11.85
N ASN A 85 -0.30 -12.53 -12.04
CA ASN A 85 -0.23 -13.85 -11.46
C ASN A 85 0.84 -14.70 -12.15
#